data_39d686769e65845a013f016265ce1c1d
#
_entry.id   39d686769e65845a013f016265ce1c1d
#
_cell.length_a   1.000
_cell.length_b   1.000
_cell.length_c   1.000
_cell.angle_alpha   90.00
_cell.angle_beta   90.00
_cell.angle_gamma   90.00
#
_symmetry.space_group_name_H-M   'P 1'
#
loop_
_entity.id
_entity.type
_entity.pdbx_description
1 polymer ?
#
loop_
_entity_poly.entity_id
_entity_poly.type
_entity_poly.pdbx_seq_one_letter_code
_entity_poly.pdbx_strand_id
1 'polypeptide(L)'
;MRRLLDRVRRLPNVVVHLEDINPAEDFIAVIEINGIRIGFISNGDYLEIFADQFGMINNSNIDVLICASRSRNTENSVYNFLFENLPQGNRVVLCLSTFPTNNLDMMSNNIIKSILLYLNEVYL
;
A
#
# COMPACT_ATOMS: atom_id res chain seq x y z
N MET A 1 -2.92 -0.06 7.20
CA MET A 1 -2.88 -0.79 5.91
C MET A 1 -4.00 -1.82 5.79
N ARG A 2 -4.16 -2.72 6.74
CA ARG A 2 -5.22 -3.75 6.69
C ARG A 2 -6.63 -3.17 6.59
N ARG A 3 -6.94 -2.11 7.34
CA ARG A 3 -8.24 -1.43 7.24
C ARG A 3 -8.50 -0.85 5.85
N LEU A 4 -7.48 -0.35 5.19
CA LEU A 4 -7.58 0.14 3.82
C LEU A 4 -7.91 -1.01 2.86
N LEU A 5 -7.20 -2.13 2.97
CA LEU A 5 -7.48 -3.31 2.17
C LEU A 5 -8.93 -3.79 2.36
N ASP A 6 -9.41 -3.88 3.60
CA ASP A 6 -10.78 -4.28 3.91
C ASP A 6 -11.81 -3.34 3.30
N ARG A 7 -11.54 -2.04 3.31
CA ARG A 7 -12.41 -1.04 2.67
C ARG A 7 -12.44 -1.19 1.15
N VAL A 8 -11.29 -1.36 0.53
CA VAL A 8 -11.17 -1.53 -0.93
C VAL A 8 -11.88 -2.81 -1.38
N ARG A 9 -11.73 -3.90 -0.62
CA ARG A 9 -12.39 -5.18 -0.92
C ARG A 9 -13.92 -5.10 -0.90
N ARG A 10 -14.49 -4.16 -0.17
CA ARG A 10 -15.95 -3.96 -0.09
C ARG A 10 -16.53 -3.10 -1.21
N LEU A 11 -15.69 -2.51 -2.04
CA LEU A 11 -16.13 -1.74 -3.18
C LEU A 11 -16.79 -2.66 -4.23
N PRO A 12 -17.76 -2.15 -5.01
CA PRO A 12 -18.38 -2.97 -6.05
C PRO A 12 -17.39 -3.32 -7.17
N ASN A 13 -17.62 -4.47 -7.78
CA ASN A 13 -16.84 -4.96 -8.93
C ASN A 13 -15.36 -5.22 -8.63
N VAL A 14 -15.05 -5.65 -7.41
CA VAL A 14 -13.70 -6.00 -6.99
C VAL A 14 -13.37 -7.44 -7.39
N VAL A 15 -12.20 -7.62 -8.00
CA VAL A 15 -11.62 -8.94 -8.29
C VAL A 15 -10.31 -9.07 -7.53
N VAL A 16 -10.17 -10.13 -6.74
CA VAL A 16 -8.95 -10.43 -5.98
C VAL A 16 -8.07 -11.36 -6.81
N HIS A 17 -6.88 -10.90 -7.21
CA HIS A 17 -5.92 -11.69 -7.99
C HIS A 17 -4.91 -12.41 -7.12
N LEU A 18 -4.49 -11.79 -6.04
CA LEU A 18 -3.51 -12.33 -5.09
C LEU A 18 -3.89 -11.85 -3.70
N GLU A 19 -3.84 -12.76 -2.74
CA GLU A 19 -4.05 -12.41 -1.35
C GLU A 19 -3.31 -13.41 -0.47
N ASP A 20 -2.36 -12.92 0.30
CA ASP A 20 -1.64 -13.68 1.31
C ASP A 20 -1.70 -12.88 2.61
N ILE A 21 -2.66 -13.22 3.44
CA ILE A 21 -2.96 -12.53 4.70
C ILE A 21 -2.83 -13.52 5.85
N ASN A 22 -1.86 -13.25 6.72
CA ASN A 22 -1.77 -13.89 8.01
C ASN A 22 -2.34 -12.92 9.07
N PRO A 23 -3.32 -13.32 9.90
CA PRO A 23 -3.91 -12.43 10.90
C PRO A 23 -2.92 -11.78 11.86
N ALA A 24 -1.81 -12.45 12.14
CA ALA A 24 -0.78 -11.99 13.08
C ALA A 24 0.40 -11.30 12.40
N GLU A 25 0.47 -11.27 11.08
CA GLU A 25 1.63 -10.85 10.31
C GLU A 25 1.28 -9.87 9.20
N ASP A 26 2.29 -9.46 8.46
CA ASP A 26 2.15 -8.63 7.28
C ASP A 26 1.46 -9.38 6.14
N PHE A 27 0.95 -8.64 5.19
CA PHE A 27 0.22 -9.19 4.06
C PHE A 27 0.64 -8.57 2.73
N ILE A 28 0.35 -9.27 1.66
CA ILE A 28 0.36 -8.77 0.29
C ILE A 28 -1.00 -9.05 -0.36
N ALA A 29 -1.41 -8.17 -1.26
CA ALA A 29 -2.63 -8.37 -2.03
C ALA A 29 -2.55 -7.66 -3.37
N VAL A 30 -3.24 -8.18 -4.38
CA VAL A 30 -3.50 -7.50 -5.65
C VAL A 30 -4.99 -7.54 -5.92
N ILE A 31 -5.59 -6.38 -6.02
CA ILE A 31 -7.03 -6.20 -6.23
C ILE A 31 -7.25 -5.39 -7.51
N GLU A 32 -8.18 -5.83 -8.32
CA GLU A 32 -8.60 -5.09 -9.51
C GLU A 32 -9.96 -4.46 -9.30
N ILE A 33 -10.06 -3.18 -9.64
CA ILE A 33 -11.32 -2.41 -9.62
C ILE A 33 -11.41 -1.64 -10.93
N ASN A 34 -12.47 -1.87 -11.69
CA ASN A 34 -12.70 -1.18 -12.97
C ASN A 34 -11.49 -1.25 -13.93
N GLY A 35 -10.81 -2.39 -13.97
CA GLY A 35 -9.64 -2.60 -14.80
C GLY A 35 -8.32 -2.07 -14.24
N ILE A 36 -8.34 -1.42 -13.08
CA ILE A 36 -7.14 -0.91 -12.40
C ILE A 36 -6.70 -1.92 -11.35
N ARG A 37 -5.44 -2.35 -11.43
CA ARG A 37 -4.84 -3.28 -10.48
C ARG A 37 -4.06 -2.53 -9.41
N ILE A 38 -4.44 -2.76 -8.16
CA ILE A 38 -3.85 -2.13 -6.98
C ILE A 38 -3.13 -3.21 -6.19
N GLY A 39 -1.82 -3.04 -6.03
CA GLY A 39 -1.01 -3.89 -5.18
C GLY A 39 -0.86 -3.31 -3.78
N PHE A 40 -0.85 -4.19 -2.79
CA PHE A 40 -0.66 -3.83 -1.38
C PHE A 40 0.50 -4.63 -0.81
N ILE A 41 1.43 -3.94 -0.14
CA ILE A 41 2.50 -4.55 0.63
C ILE A 41 2.53 -3.89 2.00
N SER A 42 2.24 -4.64 3.05
CA SER A 42 2.20 -4.07 4.40
C SER A 42 3.55 -4.07 5.11
N ASN A 43 4.48 -4.96 4.74
CA ASN A 43 5.81 -5.00 5.33
C ASN A 43 6.67 -3.84 4.83
N GLY A 44 6.98 -2.89 5.72
CA GLY A 44 7.81 -1.73 5.40
C GLY A 44 9.14 -1.69 6.15
N ASP A 45 9.46 -2.72 6.93
CA ASP A 45 10.61 -2.73 7.85
C ASP A 45 11.80 -3.55 7.33
N TYR A 46 11.55 -4.64 6.64
CA TYR A 46 12.57 -5.59 6.20
C TYR A 46 12.71 -5.59 4.69
N LEU A 47 13.83 -5.07 4.22
CA LEU A 47 14.07 -4.90 2.78
C LEU A 47 14.03 -6.22 2.01
N GLU A 48 14.63 -7.28 2.51
CA GLU A 48 14.65 -8.57 1.82
C GLU A 48 13.25 -9.12 1.58
N ILE A 49 12.41 -9.09 2.61
CA ILE A 49 11.02 -9.54 2.52
C ILE A 49 10.25 -8.62 1.56
N PHE A 50 10.42 -7.32 1.70
CA PHE A 50 9.75 -6.34 0.84
C PHE A 50 10.12 -6.53 -0.64
N ALA A 51 11.40 -6.70 -0.94
CA ALA A 51 11.88 -6.89 -2.30
C ALA A 51 11.32 -8.15 -2.95
N ASP A 52 11.24 -9.26 -2.22
CA ASP A 52 10.63 -10.50 -2.69
C ASP A 52 9.13 -10.31 -2.97
N GLN A 53 8.41 -9.67 -2.07
CA GLN A 53 6.99 -9.38 -2.23
C GLN A 53 6.73 -8.39 -3.36
N PHE A 54 7.59 -7.39 -3.51
CA PHE A 54 7.53 -6.44 -4.63
C PHE A 54 7.69 -7.17 -5.97
N GLY A 55 8.62 -8.11 -6.07
CA GLY A 55 8.80 -8.93 -7.26
C GLY A 55 7.55 -9.75 -7.60
N MET A 56 6.92 -10.37 -6.60
CA MET A 56 5.67 -11.11 -6.78
C MET A 56 4.53 -10.22 -7.29
N ILE A 57 4.36 -9.05 -6.70
CA ILE A 57 3.32 -8.09 -7.08
C ILE A 57 3.60 -7.49 -8.46
N ASN A 58 4.83 -7.14 -8.75
CA ASN A 58 5.22 -6.55 -10.03
C ASN A 58 4.93 -7.49 -11.20
N ASN A 59 5.03 -8.80 -11.01
CA ASN A 59 4.66 -9.81 -12.01
C ASN A 59 3.15 -9.85 -12.30
N SER A 60 2.33 -9.22 -11.48
CA SER A 60 0.88 -9.15 -11.66
C SER A 60 0.42 -7.94 -12.47
N ASN A 61 1.34 -7.17 -13.04
CA ASN A 61 1.05 -5.98 -13.85
C ASN A 61 0.17 -4.96 -13.12
N ILE A 62 0.63 -4.51 -11.96
CA ILE A 62 -0.10 -3.52 -11.17
C ILE A 62 0.03 -2.13 -11.76
N ASP A 63 -1.01 -1.33 -11.59
CA ASP A 63 -1.06 0.08 -11.96
C ASP A 63 -0.73 1.00 -10.79
N VAL A 64 -1.11 0.59 -9.58
CA VAL A 64 -0.92 1.36 -8.35
C VAL A 64 -0.33 0.47 -7.27
N LEU A 65 0.71 0.93 -6.59
CA LEU A 65 1.27 0.27 -5.41
C LEU A 65 0.96 1.10 -4.17
N ILE A 66 0.33 0.48 -3.19
CA ILE A 66 0.14 1.03 -1.85
C ILE A 66 0.99 0.21 -0.89
N CYS A 67 1.96 0.85 -0.26
CA CYS A 67 2.86 0.19 0.66
C CYS A 67 3.18 1.07 1.87
N ALA A 68 3.58 0.42 2.95
CA ALA A 68 4.13 1.07 4.12
C ALA A 68 5.66 1.11 4.01
N SER A 69 6.25 2.17 4.51
CA SER A 69 7.69 2.30 4.60
C SER A 69 8.05 3.24 5.75
N ARG A 70 9.13 2.95 6.43
CA ARG A 70 9.74 3.95 7.31
C ARG A 70 10.38 5.03 6.43
N SER A 71 10.23 6.29 6.84
CA SER A 71 10.81 7.44 6.13
C SER A 71 12.31 7.61 6.42
N ARG A 72 13.07 6.52 6.34
CA ARG A 72 14.52 6.53 6.55
C ARG A 72 15.24 6.42 5.22
N ASN A 73 16.00 7.44 4.91
CA ASN A 73 16.91 7.43 3.77
C ASN A 73 18.24 6.79 4.18
N THR A 74 18.22 5.50 4.50
CA THR A 74 19.39 4.71 4.84
C THR A 74 19.63 3.65 3.78
N GLU A 75 20.89 3.27 3.60
CA GLU A 75 21.25 2.11 2.80
C GLU A 75 20.46 0.88 3.28
N ASN A 76 19.98 0.05 2.39
CA ASN A 76 19.14 -1.12 2.70
C ASN A 76 17.76 -0.81 3.32
N SER A 77 17.24 0.40 3.14
CA SER A 77 15.88 0.72 3.55
C SER A 77 14.86 0.44 2.45
N VAL A 78 13.65 0.09 2.84
CA VAL A 78 12.50 -0.02 1.91
C VAL A 78 12.26 1.33 1.23
N TYR A 79 12.41 2.43 1.97
CA TYR A 79 12.27 3.78 1.42
C TYR A 79 13.20 4.01 0.23
N ASN A 80 14.49 3.72 0.37
CA ASN A 80 15.45 3.85 -0.72
C ASN A 80 15.16 2.91 -1.88
N PHE A 81 14.81 1.66 -1.59
CA PHE A 81 14.43 0.68 -2.62
C PHE A 81 13.30 1.21 -3.49
N LEU A 82 12.27 1.81 -2.89
CA LEU A 82 11.15 2.39 -3.62
C LEU A 82 11.58 3.55 -4.52
N PHE A 83 12.44 4.44 -4.02
CA PHE A 83 12.95 5.55 -4.82
C PHE A 83 13.80 5.10 -5.99
N GLU A 84 14.56 4.02 -5.84
CA GLU A 84 15.41 3.47 -6.89
C GLU A 84 14.62 2.70 -7.96
N ASN A 85 13.54 2.04 -7.57
CA ASN A 85 12.82 1.09 -8.43
C ASN A 85 11.50 1.60 -8.98
N LEU A 86 10.99 2.72 -8.50
CA LEU A 86 9.76 3.33 -9.00
C LEU A 86 10.03 4.52 -9.90
N PRO A 87 9.24 4.71 -10.98
CA PRO A 87 9.38 5.86 -11.86
C PRO A 87 9.22 7.18 -11.09
N GLN A 88 10.06 8.16 -11.41
CA GLN A 88 9.91 9.50 -10.86
C GLN A 88 8.62 10.15 -11.38
N GLY A 89 7.97 10.93 -10.54
CA GLY A 89 6.77 11.69 -10.90
C GLY A 89 5.44 10.99 -10.61
N ASN A 90 5.44 9.68 -10.36
CA ASN A 90 4.22 8.91 -10.09
C ASN A 90 4.11 8.48 -8.62
N ARG A 91 4.55 9.34 -7.70
CA ARG A 91 4.58 9.02 -6.27
C ARG A 91 3.74 9.99 -5.48
N VAL A 92 2.92 9.46 -4.60
CA VAL A 92 2.31 10.21 -3.51
C VAL A 92 2.86 9.64 -2.21
N VAL A 93 3.53 10.49 -1.44
CA VAL A 93 4.08 10.14 -0.15
C VAL A 93 3.20 10.74 0.94
N LEU A 94 2.56 9.89 1.72
CA LEU A 94 1.80 10.29 2.89
C LEU A 94 2.65 10.05 4.13
N CYS A 95 3.15 11.14 4.71
CA CYS A 95 3.92 11.06 5.94
C CYS A 95 2.97 11.01 7.13
N LEU A 96 3.06 9.92 7.88
CA LEU A 96 2.30 9.73 9.10
C LEU A 96 3.20 9.99 10.29
N SER A 97 2.86 11.02 11.06
CA SER A 97 3.52 11.26 12.34
C SER A 97 2.86 10.42 13.42
N THR A 98 3.66 9.84 14.29
CA THR A 98 3.15 9.17 15.49
C THR A 98 2.78 10.23 16.52
N PHE A 99 1.49 10.34 16.80
CA PHE A 99 0.99 11.17 17.89
C PHE A 99 0.48 10.28 19.02
N PRO A 100 0.83 10.55 20.28
CA PRO A 100 0.14 9.92 21.39
C PRO A 100 -1.29 10.46 21.42
N THR A 101 -2.22 9.69 20.93
CA THR A 101 -3.61 10.16 20.77
C THR A 101 -4.60 9.07 21.08
N ASN A 102 -5.69 9.46 21.75
CA ASN A 102 -6.88 8.64 21.92
C ASN A 102 -7.72 8.58 20.63
N ASN A 103 -7.35 9.34 19.60
CA ASN A 103 -8.08 9.47 18.34
C ASN A 103 -7.43 8.70 17.19
N LEU A 104 -6.69 7.65 17.47
CA LEU A 104 -5.99 6.87 16.45
C LEU A 104 -6.94 6.30 15.40
N ASP A 105 -8.12 5.85 15.80
CA ASP A 105 -9.12 5.32 14.89
C ASP A 105 -9.67 6.40 13.95
N MET A 106 -9.92 7.59 14.46
CA MET A 106 -10.39 8.72 13.66
C MET A 106 -9.32 9.15 12.63
N MET A 107 -8.05 9.22 13.06
CA MET A 107 -6.95 9.55 12.17
C MET A 107 -6.78 8.50 11.07
N SER A 108 -6.82 7.22 11.42
CA SER A 108 -6.74 6.12 10.46
C SER A 108 -7.88 6.19 9.44
N ASN A 109 -9.10 6.45 9.87
CA ASN A 109 -10.25 6.58 8.98
C ASN A 109 -10.10 7.78 8.03
N ASN A 110 -9.59 8.90 8.49
CA ASN A 110 -9.37 10.08 7.65
C ASN A 110 -8.29 9.83 6.58
N ILE A 111 -7.22 9.13 6.93
CA ILE A 111 -6.18 8.73 5.99
C ILE A 111 -6.76 7.79 4.93
N ILE A 112 -7.52 6.79 5.35
CA ILE A 112 -8.18 5.84 4.43
C ILE A 112 -9.11 6.59 3.46
N LYS A 113 -9.90 7.51 3.96
CA LYS A 113 -10.79 8.33 3.12
C LYS A 113 -10.00 9.16 2.10
N SER A 114 -8.89 9.75 2.51
CA SER A 114 -8.03 10.53 1.63
C SER A 114 -7.42 9.67 0.51
N ILE A 115 -6.97 8.47 0.83
CA ILE A 115 -6.43 7.53 -0.16
C ILE A 115 -7.54 7.09 -1.14
N LEU A 116 -8.70 6.73 -0.62
CA LEU A 116 -9.83 6.31 -1.46
C LEU A 116 -10.29 7.44 -2.39
N LEU A 117 -10.33 8.67 -1.90
CA LEU A 117 -10.67 9.84 -2.70
C LEU A 117 -9.64 10.06 -3.81
N TYR A 118 -8.37 9.97 -3.50
CA TYR A 118 -7.29 10.08 -4.48
C TYR A 118 -7.41 9.01 -5.56
N LEU A 119 -7.60 7.75 -5.17
CA LEU A 119 -7.76 6.65 -6.12
C LEU A 119 -8.97 6.88 -7.04
N ASN A 120 -10.09 7.34 -6.48
CA ASN A 120 -11.31 7.58 -7.25
C ASN A 120 -11.12 8.72 -8.27
N GLU A 121 -10.49 9.81 -7.88
CA GLU A 121 -10.32 10.98 -8.75
C GLU A 121 -9.27 10.76 -9.84
N VAL A 122 -8.21 9.99 -9.56
CA VAL A 122 -7.07 9.84 -10.48
C VAL A 122 -7.19 8.57 -11.33
N TYR A 123 -7.69 7.47 -10.78
CA TYR A 123 -7.66 6.16 -11.43
C TYR A 123 -9.03 5.54 -11.71
N LEU A 124 -10.03 5.90 -10.96
CA LEU A 124 -11.36 5.31 -11.08
C LEU A 124 -12.39 6.31 -11.58
#